data_f3e91115acbd67938220ebf3c218c590
#
_entry.id   f3e91115acbd67938220ebf3c218c590
#
_cell.length_a   1.000
_cell.length_b   1.000
_cell.length_c   1.000
_cell.angle_alpha   90.00
_cell.angle_beta   90.00
_cell.angle_gamma   90.00
#
_symmetry.space_group_name_H-M   'P 1'
#
loop_
_entity.id
_entity.type
_entity.pdbx_description
1 polymer ?
#
loop_
_entity_poly.entity_id
_entity_poly.type
_entity_poly.pdbx_seq_one_letter_code
_entity_poly.pdbx_strand_id
1 'polypeptide(L)'
;MLIDGCVVGADALGELEETSQPLHDDDELRLKLDRDGYLYFPGLIDPTEIEAARNEVFKQLKDIDELEAPYDEGIFSNRSRRDELHDDRGEFWETVSNGELLRKVSNGIILQKIMSQIFGAPAVGFDYLFLRAVPKGRFTHLHCDSGFFTRVTKQVLTCWIAFTEVSLDKGPLFVVEGSHKFMDIQKLFDDFDVVVNKEQKASIDEHPVTFARKRNSKLLTTTFMPGDVLIFGMHMLHGAFENHATDNRIRLTCDIRYQPSSEPRDPRYFGTSPGGTTGTGYGELNGARPLTEDWHVR
;
A
#
# COMPACT_ATOMS: atom_id res chain seq x y z
N MET A 1 16.24 -10.50 4.49
CA MET A 1 15.50 -9.27 4.09
C MET A 1 16.44 -8.08 4.24
N LEU A 2 16.24 -7.05 3.42
CA LEU A 2 17.05 -5.82 3.43
C LEU A 2 16.11 -4.61 3.64
N ILE A 3 16.63 -3.57 4.29
CA ILE A 3 16.07 -2.21 4.31
C ILE A 3 17.23 -1.27 4.09
N ASP A 4 17.17 -0.47 3.02
CA ASP A 4 18.22 0.48 2.66
C ASP A 4 19.64 -0.16 2.64
N GLY A 5 19.74 -1.32 1.96
CA GLY A 5 20.96 -2.11 1.86
C GLY A 5 21.41 -2.81 3.15
N CYS A 6 20.73 -2.59 4.28
CA CYS A 6 21.06 -3.19 5.57
C CYS A 6 20.31 -4.50 5.80
N VAL A 7 21.03 -5.55 6.22
CA VAL A 7 20.42 -6.84 6.56
C VAL A 7 19.60 -6.74 7.84
N VAL A 8 18.34 -7.18 7.77
CA VAL A 8 17.44 -7.26 8.92
C VAL A 8 17.59 -8.63 9.58
N GLY A 9 18.00 -8.64 10.85
CA GLY A 9 18.15 -9.86 11.63
C GLY A 9 16.81 -10.50 11.99
N ALA A 10 16.78 -11.82 12.09
CA ALA A 10 15.56 -12.58 12.43
C ALA A 10 14.94 -12.17 13.80
N ASP A 11 15.76 -11.70 14.74
CA ASP A 11 15.34 -11.20 16.05
C ASP A 11 14.45 -9.97 15.99
N ALA A 12 14.57 -9.16 14.92
CA ALA A 12 13.76 -7.97 14.69
C ALA A 12 12.45 -8.26 13.95
N LEU A 13 12.24 -9.50 13.51
CA LEU A 13 11.11 -9.92 12.69
C LEU A 13 10.08 -10.68 13.50
N GLY A 14 8.82 -10.58 13.09
CA GLY A 14 7.72 -11.41 13.53
C GLY A 14 6.79 -11.71 12.35
N GLU A 15 5.87 -12.64 12.55
CA GLU A 15 4.88 -13.02 11.54
C GLU A 15 3.57 -12.28 11.79
N LEU A 16 2.85 -11.97 10.71
CA LEU A 16 1.48 -11.46 10.78
C LEU A 16 0.55 -12.58 11.24
N GLU A 17 -0.31 -12.28 12.21
CA GLU A 17 -1.35 -13.19 12.65
C GLU A 17 -2.53 -13.16 11.66
N GLU A 18 -2.89 -14.31 11.12
CA GLU A 18 -4.00 -14.44 10.19
C GLU A 18 -5.34 -14.12 10.86
N THR A 19 -6.24 -13.53 10.08
CA THR A 19 -7.62 -13.31 10.47
C THR A 19 -8.48 -14.44 9.91
N SER A 20 -9.13 -15.17 10.80
CA SER A 20 -9.94 -16.35 10.43
C SER A 20 -11.10 -15.98 9.51
N GLN A 21 -11.41 -16.86 8.58
CA GLN A 21 -12.63 -16.85 7.76
C GLN A 21 -13.45 -18.13 8.08
N PRO A 22 -14.77 -18.11 7.98
CA PRO A 22 -15.65 -17.01 7.52
C PRO A 22 -15.87 -15.95 8.59
N LEU A 23 -16.11 -14.72 8.15
CA LEU A 23 -16.34 -13.54 8.98
C LEU A 23 -17.79 -13.55 9.49
N HIS A 24 -18.05 -14.21 10.61
CA HIS A 24 -19.39 -14.34 11.17
C HIS A 24 -19.69 -13.32 12.28
N ASP A 25 -18.65 -12.75 12.88
CA ASP A 25 -18.78 -11.82 13.98
C ASP A 25 -18.07 -10.49 13.69
N ASP A 26 -18.86 -9.44 13.50
CA ASP A 26 -18.37 -8.08 13.24
C ASP A 26 -17.60 -7.53 14.46
N ASP A 27 -17.97 -7.93 15.67
CA ASP A 27 -17.31 -7.49 16.90
C ASP A 27 -15.92 -8.14 17.04
N GLU A 28 -15.76 -9.38 16.60
CA GLU A 28 -14.44 -10.05 16.60
C GLU A 28 -13.44 -9.34 15.68
N LEU A 29 -13.87 -8.92 14.49
CA LEU A 29 -13.03 -8.13 13.58
C LEU A 29 -12.59 -6.80 14.18
N ARG A 30 -13.53 -6.07 14.79
CA ARG A 30 -13.24 -4.79 15.44
C ARG A 30 -12.30 -4.94 16.64
N LEU A 31 -12.53 -5.96 17.47
CA LEU A 31 -11.68 -6.27 18.62
C LEU A 31 -10.27 -6.65 18.19
N LYS A 32 -10.12 -7.47 17.12
CA LYS A 32 -8.81 -7.85 16.59
C LYS A 32 -8.09 -6.61 16.00
N LEU A 33 -8.79 -5.78 15.24
CA LEU A 33 -8.21 -4.55 14.69
C LEU A 33 -7.77 -3.58 15.81
N ASP A 34 -8.56 -3.42 16.88
CA ASP A 34 -8.18 -2.61 18.03
C ASP A 34 -7.00 -3.20 18.81
N ARG A 35 -6.95 -4.53 18.96
CA ARG A 35 -5.86 -5.21 19.65
C ARG A 35 -4.55 -5.11 18.91
N ASP A 36 -4.55 -5.47 17.60
CA ASP A 36 -3.36 -5.69 16.79
C ASP A 36 -3.02 -4.49 15.89
N GLY A 37 -4.01 -3.65 15.57
CA GLY A 37 -3.91 -2.50 14.65
C GLY A 37 -4.01 -2.89 13.17
N TYR A 38 -4.13 -4.18 12.87
CA TYR A 38 -4.27 -4.71 11.51
C TYR A 38 -5.13 -5.97 11.47
N LEU A 39 -5.60 -6.30 10.26
CA LEU A 39 -6.24 -7.57 9.92
C LEU A 39 -5.54 -8.14 8.68
N TYR A 40 -5.04 -9.35 8.75
CA TYR A 40 -4.42 -10.05 7.62
C TYR A 40 -5.31 -11.21 7.15
N PHE A 41 -5.70 -11.17 5.89
CA PHE A 41 -6.57 -12.16 5.25
C PHE A 41 -5.82 -12.85 4.12
N PRO A 42 -5.29 -14.06 4.32
CA PRO A 42 -4.73 -14.84 3.22
C PRO A 42 -5.82 -15.29 2.23
N GLY A 43 -5.57 -15.13 0.94
CA GLY A 43 -6.43 -15.59 -0.14
C GLY A 43 -7.86 -15.02 -0.11
N LEU A 44 -8.05 -13.79 0.37
CA LEU A 44 -9.38 -13.19 0.49
C LEU A 44 -10.05 -12.96 -0.86
N ILE A 45 -9.28 -12.57 -1.86
CA ILE A 45 -9.76 -12.26 -3.20
C ILE A 45 -9.51 -13.45 -4.12
N ASP A 46 -10.49 -13.78 -4.95
CA ASP A 46 -10.41 -14.88 -5.90
C ASP A 46 -9.17 -14.76 -6.81
N PRO A 47 -8.32 -15.80 -6.89
CA PRO A 47 -7.11 -15.76 -7.70
C PRO A 47 -7.38 -15.43 -9.18
N THR A 48 -8.53 -15.79 -9.73
CA THR A 48 -8.87 -15.50 -11.13
C THR A 48 -9.19 -14.02 -11.34
N GLU A 49 -9.81 -13.35 -10.36
CA GLU A 49 -10.03 -11.90 -10.40
C GLU A 49 -8.70 -11.14 -10.28
N ILE A 50 -7.80 -11.59 -9.39
CA ILE A 50 -6.45 -11.03 -9.24
C ILE A 50 -5.64 -11.19 -10.52
N GLU A 51 -5.65 -12.38 -11.12
CA GLU A 51 -4.92 -12.63 -12.37
C GLU A 51 -5.42 -11.74 -13.51
N ALA A 52 -6.74 -11.60 -13.67
CA ALA A 52 -7.33 -10.75 -14.69
C ALA A 52 -6.93 -9.27 -14.51
N ALA A 53 -7.02 -8.76 -13.29
CA ALA A 53 -6.62 -7.38 -12.96
C ALA A 53 -5.11 -7.15 -13.14
N ARG A 54 -4.28 -8.10 -12.70
CA ARG A 54 -2.83 -8.06 -12.91
C ARG A 54 -2.48 -8.00 -14.39
N ASN A 55 -3.11 -8.83 -15.21
CA ASN A 55 -2.85 -8.88 -16.65
C ASN A 55 -3.30 -7.58 -17.35
N GLU A 56 -4.37 -6.94 -16.89
CA GLU A 56 -4.77 -5.60 -17.34
C GLU A 56 -3.68 -4.57 -17.08
N VAL A 57 -3.09 -4.54 -15.87
CA VAL A 57 -1.98 -3.65 -15.52
C VAL A 57 -0.73 -3.98 -16.34
N PHE A 58 -0.36 -5.25 -16.45
CA PHE A 58 0.83 -5.69 -17.19
C PHE A 58 0.74 -5.35 -18.69
N LYS A 59 -0.46 -5.38 -19.27
CA LYS A 59 -0.68 -4.92 -20.64
C LYS A 59 -0.31 -3.44 -20.80
N GLN A 60 -0.71 -2.59 -19.87
CA GLN A 60 -0.36 -1.17 -19.90
C GLN A 60 1.15 -0.95 -19.75
N LEU A 61 1.80 -1.67 -18.81
CA LEU A 61 3.26 -1.59 -18.63
C LEU A 61 4.04 -2.11 -19.85
N LYS A 62 3.54 -3.13 -20.53
CA LYS A 62 4.10 -3.62 -21.79
C LYS A 62 4.03 -2.54 -22.87
N ASP A 63 2.89 -1.85 -22.98
CA ASP A 63 2.66 -0.88 -24.07
C ASP A 63 3.59 0.33 -23.99
N ILE A 64 4.23 0.56 -22.83
CA ILE A 64 5.28 1.57 -22.62
C ILE A 64 6.69 0.97 -22.48
N ASP A 65 6.89 -0.27 -22.92
CA ASP A 65 8.17 -1.01 -22.89
C ASP A 65 8.76 -1.25 -21.48
N GLU A 66 7.97 -1.16 -20.39
CA GLU A 66 8.44 -1.44 -19.02
C GLU A 66 8.50 -2.93 -18.69
N LEU A 67 7.89 -3.80 -19.49
CA LEU A 67 7.98 -5.26 -19.37
C LEU A 67 8.60 -5.91 -20.59
N GLU A 68 9.24 -7.06 -20.39
CA GLU A 68 9.70 -7.97 -21.45
C GLU A 68 9.02 -9.34 -21.36
N ALA A 69 9.07 -10.07 -22.43
CA ALA A 69 8.42 -11.38 -22.53
C ALA A 69 9.11 -12.44 -21.64
N PRO A 70 8.35 -13.36 -21.04
CA PRO A 70 6.88 -13.45 -21.09
C PRO A 70 6.20 -12.39 -20.20
N TYR A 71 5.29 -11.60 -20.78
CA TYR A 71 4.72 -10.40 -20.14
C TYR A 71 3.85 -10.70 -18.92
N ASP A 72 3.21 -11.86 -18.88
CA ASP A 72 2.38 -12.35 -17.75
C ASP A 72 3.21 -12.65 -16.49
N GLU A 73 4.54 -12.79 -16.65
CA GLU A 73 5.46 -12.95 -15.55
C GLU A 73 5.90 -11.63 -14.90
N GLY A 74 5.61 -10.48 -15.54
CA GLY A 74 5.95 -9.17 -15.01
C GLY A 74 7.46 -8.91 -14.94
N ILE A 75 8.23 -9.40 -15.91
CA ILE A 75 9.68 -9.19 -15.96
C ILE A 75 9.97 -7.78 -16.39
N PHE A 76 10.71 -7.04 -15.53
CA PHE A 76 11.07 -5.64 -15.80
C PHE A 76 12.13 -5.54 -16.88
N SER A 77 11.86 -4.73 -17.92
CA SER A 77 12.74 -4.56 -19.08
C SER A 77 13.95 -3.65 -18.83
N ASN A 78 13.99 -2.93 -17.72
CA ASN A 78 14.91 -1.81 -17.44
C ASN A 78 14.81 -0.66 -18.46
N ARG A 79 13.67 -0.55 -19.16
CA ARG A 79 13.35 0.51 -20.12
C ARG A 79 11.98 1.09 -19.81
N SER A 80 11.72 2.30 -20.28
CA SER A 80 10.39 2.93 -20.25
C SER A 80 10.29 3.92 -21.40
N ARG A 81 9.15 3.92 -22.07
CA ARG A 81 8.79 4.92 -23.08
C ARG A 81 7.66 5.83 -22.59
N ARG A 82 7.42 5.85 -21.27
CA ARG A 82 6.32 6.63 -20.69
C ARG A 82 6.42 8.10 -21.05
N ASP A 83 7.61 8.71 -20.84
CA ASP A 83 7.82 10.13 -21.10
C ASP A 83 7.80 10.49 -22.60
N GLU A 84 7.90 9.49 -23.50
CA GLU A 84 7.74 9.68 -24.94
C GLU A 84 6.27 9.62 -25.38
N LEU A 85 5.43 8.86 -24.65
CA LEU A 85 4.06 8.53 -25.04
C LEU A 85 3.01 9.31 -24.25
N HIS A 86 3.38 9.89 -23.12
CA HIS A 86 2.48 10.63 -22.23
C HIS A 86 3.10 11.98 -21.85
N ASP A 87 2.39 13.06 -22.11
CA ASP A 87 2.83 14.44 -21.80
C ASP A 87 2.83 14.71 -20.29
N ASP A 88 1.92 14.07 -19.54
CA ASP A 88 1.82 14.15 -18.08
C ASP A 88 2.23 12.82 -17.43
N ARG A 89 3.18 12.90 -16.49
CA ARG A 89 3.66 11.72 -15.75
C ARG A 89 2.57 11.02 -14.95
N GLY A 90 1.55 11.75 -14.50
CA GLY A 90 0.40 11.22 -13.78
C GLY A 90 -0.63 10.53 -14.66
N GLU A 91 -0.78 10.96 -15.91
CA GLU A 91 -1.81 10.48 -16.84
C GLU A 91 -1.76 8.97 -17.07
N PHE A 92 -0.57 8.42 -17.24
CA PHE A 92 -0.40 6.97 -17.42
C PHE A 92 -0.96 6.19 -16.22
N TRP A 93 -0.57 6.56 -15.00
CA TRP A 93 -1.04 5.84 -13.81
C TRP A 93 -2.51 6.12 -13.50
N GLU A 94 -3.03 7.28 -13.84
CA GLU A 94 -4.47 7.54 -13.78
C GLU A 94 -5.22 6.58 -14.70
N THR A 95 -4.77 6.41 -15.92
CA THR A 95 -5.34 5.45 -16.89
C THR A 95 -5.28 4.03 -16.37
N VAL A 96 -4.11 3.58 -15.89
CA VAL A 96 -3.94 2.24 -15.31
C VAL A 96 -4.83 2.03 -14.08
N SER A 97 -4.89 3.02 -13.18
CA SER A 97 -5.67 2.95 -11.94
C SER A 97 -7.18 2.93 -12.19
N ASN A 98 -7.64 3.38 -13.35
CA ASN A 98 -9.03 3.35 -13.77
C ASN A 98 -9.39 2.08 -14.57
N GLY A 99 -8.46 1.10 -14.69
CA GLY A 99 -8.73 -0.19 -15.32
C GLY A 99 -9.94 -0.89 -14.70
N GLU A 100 -10.83 -1.43 -15.55
CA GLU A 100 -12.09 -2.02 -15.11
C GLU A 100 -11.88 -3.22 -14.18
N LEU A 101 -10.95 -4.12 -14.55
CA LEU A 101 -10.67 -5.33 -13.78
C LEU A 101 -9.93 -5.00 -12.48
N LEU A 102 -9.03 -4.02 -12.50
CA LEU A 102 -8.37 -3.51 -11.29
C LEU A 102 -9.39 -2.91 -10.32
N ARG A 103 -10.34 -2.11 -10.81
CA ARG A 103 -11.40 -1.52 -10.00
C ARG A 103 -12.39 -2.57 -9.47
N LYS A 104 -12.66 -3.61 -10.24
CA LYS A 104 -13.48 -4.74 -9.77
C LYS A 104 -12.87 -5.43 -8.55
N VAL A 105 -11.54 -5.50 -8.45
CA VAL A 105 -10.83 -6.00 -7.28
C VAL A 105 -10.82 -4.95 -6.16
N SER A 106 -10.26 -3.78 -6.40
CA SER A 106 -10.00 -2.78 -5.36
C SER A 106 -11.28 -2.20 -4.73
N ASN A 107 -12.37 -2.09 -5.49
CA ASN A 107 -13.67 -1.62 -5.05
C ASN A 107 -14.73 -2.74 -5.01
N GLY A 108 -14.28 -4.00 -5.02
CA GLY A 108 -15.13 -5.19 -5.10
C GLY A 108 -16.04 -5.41 -3.91
N ILE A 109 -17.07 -6.21 -4.11
CA ILE A 109 -18.12 -6.48 -3.10
C ILE A 109 -17.53 -7.08 -1.82
N ILE A 110 -16.52 -7.96 -1.93
CA ILE A 110 -15.91 -8.60 -0.76
C ILE A 110 -15.24 -7.57 0.16
N LEU A 111 -14.49 -6.63 -0.40
CA LEU A 111 -13.83 -5.57 0.36
C LEU A 111 -14.84 -4.58 0.95
N GLN A 112 -15.85 -4.17 0.16
CA GLN A 112 -16.90 -3.30 0.67
C GLN A 112 -17.67 -3.93 1.83
N LYS A 113 -17.94 -5.24 1.76
CA LYS A 113 -18.61 -5.98 2.84
C LYS A 113 -17.74 -5.98 4.10
N ILE A 114 -16.48 -6.40 4.00
CA ILE A 114 -15.57 -6.47 5.15
C ILE A 114 -15.38 -5.09 5.78
N MET A 115 -15.15 -4.06 4.96
CA MET A 115 -15.00 -2.70 5.47
C MET A 115 -16.28 -2.21 6.15
N SER A 116 -17.45 -2.54 5.60
CA SER A 116 -18.73 -2.18 6.23
C SER A 116 -18.92 -2.88 7.57
N GLN A 117 -18.49 -4.13 7.71
CA GLN A 117 -18.49 -4.86 8.98
C GLN A 117 -17.56 -4.21 10.01
N ILE A 118 -16.33 -3.85 9.60
CA ILE A 118 -15.36 -3.19 10.47
C ILE A 118 -15.88 -1.82 10.94
N PHE A 119 -16.40 -1.00 10.04
CA PHE A 119 -16.94 0.32 10.40
C PHE A 119 -18.29 0.27 11.13
N GLY A 120 -19.02 -0.84 11.05
CA GLY A 120 -20.40 -0.94 11.53
C GLY A 120 -21.39 -0.07 10.73
N ALA A 121 -21.02 0.33 9.51
CA ALA A 121 -21.77 1.21 8.63
C ALA A 121 -21.38 0.93 7.17
N PRO A 122 -22.22 1.27 6.18
CA PRO A 122 -21.85 1.14 4.78
C PRO A 122 -20.54 1.85 4.47
N ALA A 123 -19.59 1.16 3.85
CA ALA A 123 -18.28 1.67 3.50
C ALA A 123 -18.18 2.05 2.03
N VAL A 124 -17.29 2.98 1.71
CA VAL A 124 -16.93 3.38 0.36
C VAL A 124 -15.43 3.45 0.20
N GLY A 125 -14.90 2.88 -0.88
CA GLY A 125 -13.50 3.02 -1.27
C GLY A 125 -13.25 4.38 -1.89
N PHE A 126 -12.03 4.88 -1.75
CA PHE A 126 -11.59 6.11 -2.42
C PHE A 126 -11.56 5.90 -3.94
N ASP A 127 -11.84 6.96 -4.70
CA ASP A 127 -11.67 6.95 -6.15
C ASP A 127 -10.17 6.97 -6.53
N TYR A 128 -9.31 7.53 -5.66
CA TYR A 128 -7.87 7.52 -5.82
C TYR A 128 -7.26 6.20 -5.33
N LEU A 129 -6.47 5.58 -6.19
CA LEU A 129 -5.84 4.28 -5.96
C LEU A 129 -4.31 4.42 -6.04
N PHE A 130 -3.61 3.83 -5.09
CA PHE A 130 -2.15 3.74 -5.13
C PHE A 130 -1.72 2.38 -5.65
N LEU A 131 -1.42 2.31 -6.94
CA LEU A 131 -0.85 1.12 -7.56
C LEU A 131 0.68 1.19 -7.50
N ARG A 132 1.29 0.12 -7.03
CA ARG A 132 2.75 0.03 -6.83
C ARG A 132 3.32 -1.10 -7.67
N ALA A 133 3.96 -0.76 -8.77
CA ALA A 133 4.83 -1.65 -9.51
C ALA A 133 6.28 -1.40 -9.05
N VAL A 134 6.86 -2.33 -8.31
CA VAL A 134 8.13 -2.13 -7.60
C VAL A 134 9.21 -3.03 -8.17
N PRO A 135 10.17 -2.50 -8.95
CA PRO A 135 11.29 -3.25 -9.45
C PRO A 135 12.35 -3.47 -8.34
N LYS A 136 13.38 -4.23 -8.68
CA LYS A 136 14.53 -4.48 -7.81
C LYS A 136 15.18 -3.18 -7.30
N GLY A 137 15.68 -3.20 -6.06
CA GLY A 137 16.39 -2.10 -5.41
C GLY A 137 15.48 -1.06 -4.76
N ARG A 138 14.15 -1.29 -4.72
CA ARG A 138 13.18 -0.34 -4.17
C ARG A 138 12.62 -0.82 -2.83
N PHE A 139 12.40 0.12 -1.91
CA PHE A 139 11.75 -0.11 -0.61
C PHE A 139 10.83 1.07 -0.26
N THR A 140 10.10 0.96 0.85
CA THR A 140 9.27 2.07 1.36
C THR A 140 9.71 2.40 2.78
N HIS A 141 10.00 3.67 3.02
CA HIS A 141 10.38 4.19 4.34
C HIS A 141 9.28 3.98 5.39
N LEU A 142 9.69 3.92 6.65
CA LEU A 142 8.77 3.84 7.78
C LEU A 142 7.90 5.10 7.86
N HIS A 143 6.57 4.92 7.85
CA HIS A 143 5.58 6.01 7.90
C HIS A 143 4.26 5.54 8.46
N CYS A 144 3.34 6.46 8.69
CA CYS A 144 1.92 6.17 8.86
C CYS A 144 1.09 7.01 7.88
N ASP A 145 -0.11 6.54 7.62
CA ASP A 145 -0.99 7.12 6.59
C ASP A 145 -1.78 8.36 7.05
N SER A 146 -1.82 8.66 8.36
CA SER A 146 -2.69 9.71 8.91
C SER A 146 -2.46 11.08 8.27
N GLY A 147 -1.20 11.51 8.08
CA GLY A 147 -0.88 12.81 7.50
C GLY A 147 -1.37 13.03 6.06
N PHE A 148 -1.72 11.95 5.37
CA PHE A 148 -2.23 12.02 3.99
C PHE A 148 -3.76 12.02 3.92
N PHE A 149 -4.43 11.19 4.76
CA PHE A 149 -5.81 10.79 4.50
C PHE A 149 -6.82 11.25 5.56
N THR A 150 -6.38 11.86 6.67
CA THR A 150 -7.27 12.17 7.80
C THR A 150 -7.73 13.63 7.89
N ARG A 151 -7.57 14.43 6.82
CA ARG A 151 -7.96 15.86 6.78
C ARG A 151 -9.41 16.09 7.12
N VAL A 152 -10.31 15.31 6.55
CA VAL A 152 -11.77 15.53 6.64
C VAL A 152 -12.47 14.54 7.55
N THR A 153 -11.89 13.36 7.73
CA THR A 153 -12.34 12.34 8.68
C THR A 153 -11.18 11.50 9.16
N LYS A 154 -11.22 11.08 10.43
CA LYS A 154 -10.24 10.13 11.00
C LYS A 154 -10.68 8.66 10.81
N GLN A 155 -11.90 8.42 10.32
CA GLN A 155 -12.46 7.10 10.08
C GLN A 155 -12.03 6.57 8.70
N VAL A 156 -10.74 6.34 8.53
CA VAL A 156 -10.15 5.82 7.29
C VAL A 156 -9.31 4.59 7.61
N LEU A 157 -9.40 3.57 6.76
CA LEU A 157 -8.56 2.39 6.82
C LEU A 157 -7.84 2.19 5.49
N THR A 158 -6.61 1.75 5.55
CA THR A 158 -5.86 1.28 4.38
C THR A 158 -6.16 -0.20 4.14
N CYS A 159 -6.43 -0.54 2.90
CA CYS A 159 -6.53 -1.90 2.38
C CYS A 159 -5.41 -2.11 1.37
N TRP A 160 -4.41 -2.90 1.73
CA TRP A 160 -3.30 -3.29 0.87
C TRP A 160 -3.58 -4.66 0.27
N ILE A 161 -3.37 -4.83 -1.04
CA ILE A 161 -3.70 -6.03 -1.82
C ILE A 161 -2.48 -6.48 -2.60
N ALA A 162 -2.13 -7.76 -2.52
CA ALA A 162 -1.09 -8.37 -3.35
C ALA A 162 -1.66 -8.86 -4.69
N PHE A 163 -1.09 -8.39 -5.80
CA PHE A 163 -1.42 -8.86 -7.16
C PHE A 163 -0.40 -9.85 -7.72
N THR A 164 0.79 -9.86 -7.17
CA THR A 164 1.84 -10.85 -7.44
C THR A 164 2.25 -11.52 -6.14
N GLU A 165 2.92 -12.66 -6.21
CA GLU A 165 3.61 -13.20 -5.05
C GLU A 165 4.65 -12.19 -4.56
N VAL A 166 4.63 -11.89 -3.27
CA VAL A 166 5.58 -11.02 -2.58
C VAL A 166 6.34 -11.84 -1.57
N SER A 167 7.31 -12.60 -2.05
CA SER A 167 8.24 -13.38 -1.22
C SER A 167 9.18 -12.46 -0.42
N LEU A 168 9.85 -13.01 0.58
CA LEU A 168 10.69 -12.22 1.49
C LEU A 168 11.83 -11.45 0.78
N ASP A 169 12.28 -11.92 -0.36
CA ASP A 169 13.30 -11.26 -1.20
C ASP A 169 12.69 -10.21 -2.15
N LYS A 170 11.38 -10.24 -2.40
CA LYS A 170 10.66 -9.22 -3.19
C LYS A 170 10.22 -8.01 -2.37
N GLY A 171 10.66 -7.92 -1.13
CA GLY A 171 10.43 -6.76 -0.28
C GLY A 171 8.97 -6.61 0.16
N PRO A 172 8.44 -7.56 0.95
CA PRO A 172 7.08 -7.48 1.44
C PRO A 172 6.85 -6.26 2.33
N LEU A 173 5.59 -5.84 2.43
CA LEU A 173 5.17 -4.86 3.41
C LEU A 173 5.39 -5.41 4.83
N PHE A 174 5.81 -4.54 5.74
CA PHE A 174 5.82 -4.82 7.17
C PHE A 174 5.00 -3.77 7.93
N VAL A 175 4.45 -4.16 9.07
CA VAL A 175 3.91 -3.26 10.09
C VAL A 175 4.76 -3.33 11.35
N VAL A 176 4.86 -2.23 12.09
CA VAL A 176 5.52 -2.23 13.40
C VAL A 176 4.51 -2.65 14.45
N GLU A 177 4.77 -3.77 15.11
CA GLU A 177 3.90 -4.38 16.13
C GLU A 177 3.47 -3.36 17.18
N GLY A 178 2.15 -3.22 17.40
CA GLY A 178 1.57 -2.34 18.40
C GLY A 178 1.70 -0.84 18.13
N SER A 179 2.27 -0.43 17.00
CA SER A 179 2.58 0.98 16.71
C SER A 179 1.36 1.90 16.62
N HIS A 180 0.19 1.36 16.30
CA HIS A 180 -1.08 2.09 16.32
C HIS A 180 -1.43 2.67 17.71
N LYS A 181 -0.80 2.17 18.79
CA LYS A 181 -0.97 2.62 20.18
C LYS A 181 0.20 3.50 20.69
N PHE A 182 1.20 3.81 19.87
CA PHE A 182 2.31 4.65 20.26
C PHE A 182 1.88 6.12 20.37
N MET A 183 1.64 6.58 21.61
CA MET A 183 1.11 7.92 21.92
C MET A 183 1.98 9.07 21.40
N ASP A 184 3.30 8.89 21.36
CA ASP A 184 4.24 9.86 20.80
C ASP A 184 4.07 10.01 19.28
N ILE A 185 3.82 8.91 18.59
CA ILE A 185 3.57 8.87 17.15
C ILE A 185 2.19 9.45 16.83
N GLN A 186 1.15 9.04 17.56
CA GLN A 186 -0.18 9.63 17.39
C GLN A 186 -0.13 11.16 17.53
N LYS A 187 0.50 11.69 18.59
CA LYS A 187 0.66 13.13 18.80
C LYS A 187 1.46 13.83 17.70
N LEU A 188 2.45 13.14 17.11
CA LEU A 188 3.26 13.69 16.02
C LEU A 188 2.43 13.90 14.76
N PHE A 189 1.45 13.01 14.51
CA PHE A 189 0.70 12.97 13.25
C PHE A 189 -0.78 13.36 13.37
N ASP A 190 -1.32 13.58 14.57
CA ASP A 190 -2.76 13.83 14.78
C ASP A 190 -3.28 15.08 14.05
N ASP A 191 -2.49 16.16 14.05
CA ASP A 191 -2.83 17.41 13.37
C ASP A 191 -1.92 17.69 12.15
N PHE A 192 -1.21 16.67 11.70
CA PHE A 192 -0.32 16.77 10.57
C PHE A 192 -1.05 16.51 9.26
N ASP A 193 -0.89 17.43 8.30
CA ASP A 193 -1.33 17.24 6.92
C ASP A 193 -0.18 17.62 5.97
N VAL A 194 0.23 16.68 5.13
CA VAL A 194 1.39 16.81 4.23
C VAL A 194 1.30 18.01 3.28
N VAL A 195 0.10 18.50 2.96
CA VAL A 195 -0.09 19.66 2.08
C VAL A 195 0.04 20.97 2.85
N VAL A 196 -0.34 20.97 4.13
CA VAL A 196 -0.34 22.15 5.01
C VAL A 196 1.02 22.30 5.71
N ASN A 197 1.53 21.21 6.28
CA ASN A 197 2.73 21.20 7.11
C ASN A 197 3.97 20.81 6.29
N LYS A 198 4.33 21.61 5.32
CA LYS A 198 5.41 21.31 4.33
C LYS A 198 6.80 21.10 4.93
N GLU A 199 7.05 21.64 6.12
CA GLU A 199 8.33 21.50 6.84
C GLU A 199 8.46 20.16 7.59
N GLN A 200 7.34 19.46 7.79
CA GLN A 200 7.31 18.18 8.49
C GLN A 200 7.28 17.02 7.47
N LYS A 201 8.08 15.98 7.72
CA LYS A 201 8.07 14.76 6.91
C LYS A 201 6.95 13.82 7.37
N ALA A 202 6.36 13.12 6.42
CA ALA A 202 5.42 12.03 6.70
C ALA A 202 6.12 10.73 7.14
N SER A 203 7.40 10.59 6.83
CA SER A 203 8.23 9.44 7.18
C SER A 203 8.98 9.64 8.49
N ILE A 204 9.30 8.52 9.14
CA ILE A 204 10.20 8.45 10.27
C ILE A 204 11.63 8.23 9.76
N ASP A 205 12.54 9.18 10.03
CA ASP A 205 13.93 9.10 9.53
C ASP A 205 14.76 7.99 10.20
N GLU A 206 14.31 7.48 11.36
CA GLU A 206 15.02 6.41 12.05
C GLU A 206 14.86 5.07 11.31
N HIS A 207 15.95 4.30 11.21
CA HIS A 207 15.91 2.98 10.60
C HIS A 207 14.88 2.07 11.31
N PRO A 208 13.97 1.40 10.58
CA PRO A 208 12.81 0.69 11.15
C PRO A 208 13.16 -0.33 12.24
N VAL A 209 14.27 -1.06 12.07
CA VAL A 209 14.74 -2.03 13.08
C VAL A 209 15.15 -1.33 14.38
N THR A 210 15.88 -0.22 14.28
CA THR A 210 16.28 0.56 15.45
C THR A 210 15.08 1.15 16.14
N PHE A 211 14.13 1.69 15.38
CA PHE A 211 12.87 2.24 15.88
C PHE A 211 12.06 1.18 16.65
N ALA A 212 11.87 -0.01 16.06
CA ALA A 212 11.12 -1.10 16.67
C ALA A 212 11.82 -1.61 17.96
N ARG A 213 13.13 -1.86 17.91
CA ARG A 213 13.89 -2.33 19.08
C ARG A 213 13.82 -1.38 20.27
N LYS A 214 13.89 -0.07 20.05
CA LYS A 214 13.75 0.93 21.14
C LYS A 214 12.39 0.86 21.86
N ARG A 215 11.38 0.25 21.22
CA ARG A 215 10.01 0.09 21.74
C ARG A 215 9.65 -1.33 22.12
N ASN A 216 10.64 -2.25 22.15
CA ASN A 216 10.43 -3.69 22.35
C ASN A 216 9.39 -4.27 21.39
N SER A 217 9.42 -3.82 20.16
CA SER A 217 8.50 -4.17 19.08
C SER A 217 9.25 -4.88 17.95
N LYS A 218 8.52 -5.50 17.04
CA LYS A 218 9.02 -6.21 15.85
C LYS A 218 8.44 -5.64 14.57
N LEU A 219 9.08 -5.96 13.47
CA LEU A 219 8.54 -5.76 12.13
C LEU A 219 7.77 -7.03 11.74
N LEU A 220 6.45 -6.95 11.72
CA LEU A 220 5.59 -8.08 11.37
C LEU A 220 5.39 -8.11 9.86
N THR A 221 5.66 -9.25 9.25
CA THR A 221 5.50 -9.47 7.80
C THR A 221 5.25 -10.95 7.51
N THR A 222 5.00 -11.27 6.25
CA THR A 222 4.90 -12.64 5.75
C THR A 222 5.25 -12.66 4.26
N THR A 223 5.31 -13.84 3.65
CA THR A 223 5.19 -13.97 2.20
C THR A 223 3.74 -13.82 1.83
N PHE A 224 3.43 -12.82 1.02
CA PHE A 224 2.06 -12.60 0.53
C PHE A 224 1.85 -13.30 -0.80
N MET A 225 0.73 -13.99 -0.92
CA MET A 225 0.28 -14.60 -2.15
C MET A 225 -0.70 -13.68 -2.89
N PRO A 226 -0.85 -13.83 -4.23
CA PRO A 226 -1.87 -13.07 -4.97
C PRO A 226 -3.26 -13.27 -4.37
N GLY A 227 -3.94 -12.17 -4.05
CA GLY A 227 -5.25 -12.19 -3.40
C GLY A 227 -5.21 -12.03 -1.88
N ASP A 228 -4.02 -12.02 -1.27
CA ASP A 228 -3.86 -11.66 0.14
C ASP A 228 -4.17 -10.18 0.36
N VAL A 229 -4.80 -9.90 1.49
CA VAL A 229 -5.21 -8.55 1.89
C VAL A 229 -4.75 -8.23 3.29
N LEU A 230 -4.16 -7.04 3.48
CA LEU A 230 -3.81 -6.48 4.77
C LEU A 230 -4.57 -5.18 4.98
N ILE A 231 -5.38 -5.11 6.06
CA ILE A 231 -6.16 -3.91 6.43
C ILE A 231 -5.55 -3.34 7.70
N PHE A 232 -5.35 -2.02 7.76
CA PHE A 232 -4.82 -1.36 8.96
C PHE A 232 -5.27 0.09 9.10
N GLY A 233 -5.18 0.59 10.34
CA GLY A 233 -5.57 1.95 10.69
C GLY A 233 -4.52 3.00 10.32
N MET A 234 -4.93 4.25 10.30
CA MET A 234 -4.13 5.39 9.83
C MET A 234 -2.85 5.66 10.64
N HIS A 235 -2.80 5.27 11.92
CA HIS A 235 -1.62 5.41 12.78
C HIS A 235 -0.72 4.17 12.83
N MET A 236 -1.04 3.11 12.08
CA MET A 236 -0.17 1.95 11.97
C MET A 236 1.11 2.34 11.22
N LEU A 237 2.26 2.29 11.92
CA LEU A 237 3.54 2.47 11.27
C LEU A 237 3.86 1.27 10.39
N HIS A 238 4.17 1.54 9.15
CA HIS A 238 4.47 0.51 8.16
C HIS A 238 5.51 0.99 7.14
N GLY A 239 6.01 0.06 6.38
CA GLY A 239 6.93 0.28 5.27
C GLY A 239 7.02 -0.97 4.42
N ALA A 240 8.01 -1.05 3.55
CA ALA A 240 8.29 -2.26 2.81
C ALA A 240 9.78 -2.54 2.82
N PHE A 241 10.15 -3.81 2.89
CA PHE A 241 11.53 -4.25 2.68
C PHE A 241 11.97 -3.96 1.25
N GLU A 242 13.26 -4.02 1.03
CA GLU A 242 13.85 -3.83 -0.29
C GLU A 242 13.58 -5.04 -1.18
N ASN A 243 13.13 -4.79 -2.40
CA ASN A 243 13.06 -5.83 -3.42
C ASN A 243 14.50 -6.13 -3.92
N HIS A 244 15.03 -7.24 -3.50
CA HIS A 244 16.38 -7.72 -3.90
C HIS A 244 16.32 -9.07 -4.64
N ALA A 245 15.14 -9.47 -5.11
CA ALA A 245 14.96 -10.67 -5.91
C ALA A 245 15.85 -10.65 -7.17
N THR A 246 16.26 -11.82 -7.61
CA THR A 246 17.16 -11.98 -8.77
C THR A 246 16.42 -12.28 -10.07
N ASP A 247 15.12 -12.55 -9.99
CA ASP A 247 14.29 -12.90 -11.14
C ASP A 247 13.80 -11.69 -11.97
N ASN A 248 14.18 -10.48 -11.55
CA ASN A 248 13.80 -9.21 -12.16
C ASN A 248 12.29 -9.00 -12.35
N ARG A 249 11.46 -9.74 -11.62
CA ARG A 249 10.00 -9.56 -11.64
C ARG A 249 9.61 -8.39 -10.77
N ILE A 250 8.68 -7.58 -11.25
CA ILE A 250 8.10 -6.50 -10.45
C ILE A 250 7.17 -7.05 -9.37
N ARG A 251 7.19 -6.42 -8.21
CA ARG A 251 6.18 -6.60 -7.19
C ARG A 251 5.01 -5.68 -7.53
N LEU A 252 3.84 -6.24 -7.84
CA LEU A 252 2.63 -5.47 -8.09
C LEU A 252 1.70 -5.56 -6.89
N THR A 253 1.38 -4.41 -6.28
CA THR A 253 0.49 -4.26 -5.14
C THR A 253 -0.37 -3.01 -5.29
N CYS A 254 -1.47 -2.96 -4.56
CA CYS A 254 -2.39 -1.84 -4.59
C CYS A 254 -2.77 -1.43 -3.16
N ASP A 255 -2.75 -0.13 -2.90
CA ASP A 255 -3.31 0.44 -1.67
C ASP A 255 -4.58 1.22 -2.02
N ILE A 256 -5.71 0.83 -1.48
CA ILE A 256 -6.94 1.60 -1.50
C ILE A 256 -7.37 1.97 -0.09
N ARG A 257 -7.94 3.16 0.07
CA ARG A 257 -8.48 3.61 1.36
C ARG A 257 -9.99 3.47 1.34
N TYR A 258 -10.54 3.15 2.52
CA TYR A 258 -11.96 3.05 2.76
C TYR A 258 -12.37 3.90 3.93
N GLN A 259 -13.59 4.44 3.87
CA GLN A 259 -14.25 5.17 4.96
C GLN A 259 -15.73 4.84 5.01
N PRO A 260 -16.44 5.13 6.13
CA PRO A 260 -17.91 5.08 6.13
C PRO A 260 -18.47 6.02 5.06
N SER A 261 -19.50 5.58 4.36
CA SER A 261 -20.11 6.37 3.27
C SER A 261 -20.78 7.66 3.73
N SER A 262 -21.10 7.76 5.04
CA SER A 262 -21.66 8.94 5.69
C SER A 262 -20.62 10.02 6.04
N GLU A 263 -19.32 9.65 6.04
CA GLU A 263 -18.25 10.60 6.35
C GLU A 263 -18.00 11.58 5.20
N PRO A 264 -17.52 12.81 5.51
CA PRO A 264 -17.15 13.77 4.49
C PRO A 264 -16.09 13.21 3.53
N ARG A 265 -16.21 13.52 2.26
CA ARG A 265 -15.29 13.08 1.22
C ARG A 265 -14.20 14.13 0.99
N ASP A 266 -12.94 13.73 1.06
CA ASP A 266 -11.81 14.59 0.71
C ASP A 266 -11.72 14.71 -0.82
N PRO A 267 -11.85 15.92 -1.42
CA PRO A 267 -11.83 16.10 -2.86
C PRO A 267 -10.48 15.74 -3.50
N ARG A 268 -9.42 15.58 -2.70
CA ARG A 268 -8.13 15.08 -3.20
C ARG A 268 -8.21 13.61 -3.65
N TYR A 269 -9.15 12.85 -3.08
CA TYR A 269 -9.23 11.40 -3.26
C TYR A 269 -10.57 10.91 -3.81
N PHE A 270 -11.55 11.79 -3.91
CA PHE A 270 -12.87 11.48 -4.45
C PHE A 270 -13.21 12.37 -5.64
N GLY A 271 -13.86 11.79 -6.64
CA GLY A 271 -14.29 12.46 -7.87
C GLY A 271 -13.86 11.70 -9.12
N THR A 272 -14.10 12.29 -10.28
CA THR A 272 -13.81 11.64 -11.57
C THR A 272 -12.32 11.57 -11.91
N SER A 273 -11.53 12.52 -11.41
CA SER A 273 -10.07 12.58 -11.61
C SER A 273 -9.41 13.18 -10.36
N PRO A 274 -9.34 12.40 -9.26
CA PRO A 274 -8.77 12.89 -8.02
C PRO A 274 -7.24 12.99 -8.14
N GLY A 275 -6.69 14.16 -7.83
CA GLY A 275 -5.24 14.44 -7.95
C GLY A 275 -4.37 13.93 -6.81
N GLY A 276 -4.96 13.35 -5.76
CA GLY A 276 -4.23 12.89 -4.58
C GLY A 276 -3.55 14.04 -3.82
N THR A 277 -2.40 13.77 -3.22
CA THR A 277 -1.57 14.74 -2.49
C THR A 277 -0.43 15.30 -3.34
N THR A 278 -0.62 15.52 -4.61
CA THR A 278 0.37 15.94 -5.60
C THR A 278 1.66 16.55 -5.04
N GLY A 279 2.78 15.84 -5.18
CA GLY A 279 4.12 16.35 -4.91
C GLY A 279 4.47 16.66 -3.46
N THR A 280 3.61 16.31 -2.48
CA THR A 280 3.84 16.59 -1.07
C THR A 280 3.94 15.33 -0.21
N GLY A 281 4.72 15.38 0.86
CA GLY A 281 4.91 14.31 1.83
C GLY A 281 5.93 13.28 1.38
N TYR A 282 5.67 12.55 0.35
CA TYR A 282 6.61 11.66 -0.33
C TYR A 282 7.17 12.28 -1.62
N GLY A 283 7.28 13.57 -1.69
CA GLY A 283 7.75 14.24 -2.90
C GLY A 283 6.85 13.89 -4.08
N GLU A 284 7.32 13.16 -5.02
CA GLU A 284 6.68 12.93 -6.30
C GLU A 284 5.98 11.57 -6.43
N LEU A 285 5.48 11.00 -5.32
CA LEU A 285 4.72 9.77 -5.37
C LEU A 285 3.51 9.82 -6.30
N ASN A 286 3.00 11.02 -6.56
CA ASN A 286 1.83 11.20 -7.39
C ASN A 286 2.12 11.32 -8.89
N GLY A 287 3.33 11.68 -9.25
CA GLY A 287 3.77 11.44 -10.60
C GLY A 287 4.35 10.05 -10.60
N ALA A 288 3.54 9.03 -10.81
CA ALA A 288 4.05 7.69 -10.93
C ALA A 288 5.20 7.69 -11.93
N ARG A 289 6.41 7.76 -11.39
CA ARG A 289 7.62 7.81 -12.18
C ARG A 289 7.81 6.50 -12.92
N PRO A 290 8.41 6.50 -14.09
CA PRO A 290 8.82 5.28 -14.77
C PRO A 290 9.53 4.33 -13.81
N LEU A 291 9.38 3.03 -13.98
CA LEU A 291 10.06 2.04 -13.14
C LEU A 291 11.59 2.17 -13.18
N THR A 292 12.12 2.84 -14.22
CA THR A 292 13.56 3.12 -14.39
C THR A 292 14.07 4.26 -13.52
N GLU A 293 13.19 5.15 -13.03
CA GLU A 293 13.63 6.29 -12.21
C GLU A 293 13.96 5.90 -10.77
N ASP A 294 14.88 6.64 -10.17
CA ASP A 294 15.30 6.40 -8.80
C ASP A 294 14.26 6.94 -7.79
N TRP A 295 13.65 6.04 -7.03
CA TRP A 295 12.63 6.37 -6.04
C TRP A 295 13.21 6.75 -4.68
N HIS A 296 14.50 6.55 -4.47
CA HIS A 296 15.16 6.76 -3.18
C HIS A 296 15.51 8.22 -2.91
N VAL A 297 15.48 9.06 -3.95
CA VAL A 297 15.70 10.50 -3.81
C VAL A 297 14.37 11.15 -3.44
N ARG A 298 14.00 11.09 -2.17
CA ARG A 298 12.75 11.65 -1.66
C ARG A 298 12.99 12.49 -0.41
#